data_9ca89f8996f60ce65284018eb3b49c7b
#
_entry.id   9ca89f8996f60ce65284018eb3b49c7b
#
_cell.length_a   1.000
_cell.length_b   1.000
_cell.length_c   1.000
_cell.angle_alpha   90.00
_cell.angle_beta   90.00
_cell.angle_gamma   90.00
#
_symmetry.space_group_name_H-M   'P 1'
#
loop_
_entity.id
_entity.type
_entity.pdbx_description
1 polymer ?
#
loop_
_entity_poly.entity_id
_entity_poly.type
_entity_poly.pdbx_seq_one_letter_code
_entity_poly.pdbx_strand_id
1 'polypeptide(L)'
;MITPGERRVVMNNVASLSMLQAITYLLPAIIIPYLFRVIGPEKFGLIAFAQAFVQYFIILTDYGFSISATKEISLCRDEHAKVCKAFSSVMTVKIALAFLSLLILGIIVYFIPKFRNDWLVYVLSFGAVVGNTIFPVWFFQGTEKMRYIADINIIGGIIVAVFIFLFVRGPQDYLLVPLIYSCVSLITGLWGQYIVFRRFRVSFKLQGYKNIRRQLAAGWDIFISIAAINAYTTTRVFTVGLLTNNTITGFYSIAEKIANFCQTFPLTSFSQALFPRLSKIFHRNKIKAFKIMQRLQQIAINIALICLPLIFIFAHVIVRVVCGGDYQKTVLSLRLLLISVFFISANAFRVQFLLVCGKTHIYSRIHVIMAMVGLPLIFLLIYAFSYVGAAVATVAIEAGIFTITYFTVRRLRFS
;
A
#
# COMPACT_ATOMS: atom_id res chain seq x y z
N MET A 1 -5.62 -34.39 0.44
CA MET A 1 -7.05 -33.97 0.41
C MET A 1 -7.25 -32.99 1.55
N ILE A 2 -7.89 -31.85 1.32
CA ILE A 2 -8.19 -30.85 2.38
C ILE A 2 -9.37 -31.40 3.18
N THR A 3 -9.25 -31.50 4.49
CA THR A 3 -10.33 -31.96 5.37
C THR A 3 -11.52 -30.97 5.34
N PRO A 4 -12.77 -31.40 5.64
CA PRO A 4 -13.92 -30.50 5.68
C PRO A 4 -13.71 -29.31 6.63
N GLY A 5 -13.01 -29.50 7.75
CA GLY A 5 -12.64 -28.45 8.71
C GLY A 5 -11.67 -27.42 8.11
N GLU A 6 -10.61 -27.87 7.44
CA GLU A 6 -9.65 -27.00 6.76
C GLU A 6 -10.32 -26.19 5.64
N ARG A 7 -11.24 -26.82 4.89
CA ARG A 7 -12.02 -26.14 3.84
C ARG A 7 -12.85 -25.00 4.40
N ARG A 8 -13.49 -25.21 5.57
CA ARG A 8 -14.29 -24.18 6.26
C ARG A 8 -13.42 -23.00 6.75
N VAL A 9 -12.24 -23.29 7.30
CA VAL A 9 -11.28 -22.27 7.73
C VAL A 9 -10.80 -21.43 6.53
N VAL A 10 -10.43 -22.09 5.43
CA VAL A 10 -10.00 -21.39 4.20
C VAL A 10 -11.13 -20.54 3.62
N MET A 11 -12.37 -21.06 3.56
CA MET A 11 -13.52 -20.29 3.07
C MET A 11 -13.82 -19.06 3.96
N ASN A 12 -13.79 -19.22 5.27
CA ASN A 12 -14.00 -18.10 6.20
C ASN A 12 -12.89 -17.03 6.07
N ASN A 13 -11.64 -17.44 5.92
CA ASN A 13 -10.54 -16.51 5.70
C ASN A 13 -10.68 -15.76 4.36
N VAL A 14 -11.07 -16.46 3.29
CA VAL A 14 -11.30 -15.84 1.97
C VAL A 14 -12.46 -14.84 2.03
N ALA A 15 -13.58 -15.22 2.66
CA ALA A 15 -14.74 -14.34 2.81
C ALA A 15 -14.39 -13.08 3.63
N SER A 16 -13.69 -13.25 4.76
CA SER A 16 -13.24 -12.13 5.60
C SER A 16 -12.29 -11.19 4.85
N LEU A 17 -11.34 -11.74 4.08
CA LEU A 17 -10.42 -10.95 3.27
C LEU A 17 -11.13 -10.21 2.12
N SER A 18 -12.12 -10.86 1.47
CA SER A 18 -12.91 -10.22 0.42
C SER A 18 -13.76 -9.07 0.96
N MET A 19 -14.36 -9.25 2.13
CA MET A 19 -15.13 -8.21 2.82
C MET A 19 -14.22 -7.05 3.27
N LEU A 20 -13.04 -7.37 3.82
CA LEU A 20 -12.02 -6.39 4.16
C LEU A 20 -11.63 -5.56 2.94
N GLN A 21 -11.37 -6.21 1.79
CA GLN A 21 -11.00 -5.52 0.57
C GLN A 21 -12.12 -4.59 0.08
N ALA A 22 -13.36 -5.08 0.05
CA ALA A 22 -14.50 -4.24 -0.35
C ALA A 22 -14.57 -2.96 0.50
N ILE A 23 -14.46 -3.08 1.81
CA ILE A 23 -14.50 -1.93 2.72
C ILE A 23 -13.25 -1.05 2.57
N THR A 24 -12.07 -1.64 2.42
CA THR A 24 -10.81 -0.91 2.21
C THR A 24 -10.84 -0.04 0.95
N TYR A 25 -11.63 -0.39 -0.06
CA TYR A 25 -11.78 0.42 -1.27
C TYR A 25 -12.99 1.35 -1.24
N LEU A 26 -14.13 0.89 -0.71
CA LEU A 26 -15.36 1.67 -0.71
C LEU A 26 -15.32 2.85 0.27
N LEU A 27 -14.78 2.65 1.48
CA LEU A 27 -14.70 3.74 2.46
C LEU A 27 -13.85 4.91 1.97
N PRO A 28 -12.61 4.70 1.47
CA PRO A 28 -11.83 5.80 0.89
C PRO A 28 -12.51 6.44 -0.32
N ALA A 29 -13.23 5.67 -1.15
CA ALA A 29 -13.95 6.21 -2.31
C ALA A 29 -15.06 7.21 -1.92
N ILE A 30 -15.59 7.12 -0.69
CA ILE A 30 -16.58 8.06 -0.15
C ILE A 30 -15.89 9.19 0.65
N ILE A 31 -14.92 8.84 1.50
CA ILE A 31 -14.24 9.78 2.40
C ILE A 31 -13.40 10.79 1.61
N ILE A 32 -12.67 10.35 0.59
CA ILE A 32 -11.73 11.19 -0.16
C ILE A 32 -12.44 12.33 -0.89
N PRO A 33 -13.52 12.10 -1.67
CA PRO A 33 -14.31 13.17 -2.27
C PRO A 33 -14.87 14.14 -1.25
N TYR A 34 -15.40 13.64 -0.13
CA TYR A 34 -15.92 14.48 0.94
C TYR A 34 -14.84 15.40 1.50
N LEU A 35 -13.70 14.84 1.90
CA LEU A 35 -12.59 15.64 2.44
C LEU A 35 -12.12 16.69 1.44
N PHE A 36 -11.91 16.32 0.17
CA PHE A 36 -11.45 17.26 -0.83
C PHE A 36 -12.39 18.46 -0.99
N ARG A 37 -13.71 18.23 -0.94
CA ARG A 37 -14.73 19.28 -1.05
C ARG A 37 -14.80 20.15 0.21
N VAL A 38 -14.70 19.53 1.39
CA VAL A 38 -14.91 20.22 2.68
C VAL A 38 -13.70 21.04 3.09
N ILE A 39 -12.49 20.43 3.04
CA ILE A 39 -11.27 21.12 3.50
C ILE A 39 -10.55 21.86 2.37
N GLY A 40 -10.97 21.64 1.11
CA GLY A 40 -10.38 22.29 -0.06
C GLY A 40 -9.06 21.68 -0.51
N PRO A 41 -8.61 22.01 -1.74
CA PRO A 41 -7.46 21.37 -2.37
C PRO A 41 -6.13 21.64 -1.64
N GLU A 42 -5.96 22.81 -1.02
CA GLU A 42 -4.73 23.18 -0.30
C GLU A 42 -4.53 22.34 0.95
N LYS A 43 -5.52 22.28 1.84
CA LYS A 43 -5.43 21.51 3.08
C LYS A 43 -5.43 20.01 2.81
N PHE A 44 -6.20 19.56 1.81
CA PHE A 44 -6.14 18.18 1.34
C PHE A 44 -4.76 17.80 0.82
N GLY A 45 -4.11 18.69 0.05
CA GLY A 45 -2.76 18.46 -0.46
C GLY A 45 -1.70 18.42 0.64
N LEU A 46 -1.81 19.29 1.66
CA LEU A 46 -0.96 19.25 2.84
C LEU A 46 -1.06 17.90 3.57
N ILE A 47 -2.30 17.41 3.78
CA ILE A 47 -2.53 16.10 4.41
C ILE A 47 -1.96 14.97 3.52
N ALA A 48 -2.18 15.03 2.20
CA ALA A 48 -1.66 14.04 1.28
C ALA A 48 -0.11 14.01 1.28
N PHE A 49 0.53 15.17 1.34
CA PHE A 49 1.98 15.29 1.47
C PHE A 49 2.47 14.70 2.80
N ALA A 50 1.81 15.02 3.92
CA ALA A 50 2.12 14.46 5.22
C ALA A 50 1.94 12.93 5.26
N GLN A 51 0.87 12.41 4.67
CA GLN A 51 0.64 10.96 4.54
C GLN A 51 1.74 10.28 3.71
N ALA A 52 2.15 10.87 2.58
CA ALA A 52 3.24 10.35 1.77
C ALA A 52 4.59 10.38 2.53
N PHE A 53 4.84 11.41 3.34
CA PHE A 53 6.02 11.49 4.18
C PHE A 53 6.00 10.42 5.29
N VAL A 54 4.92 10.28 6.01
CA VAL A 54 4.74 9.31 7.09
C VAL A 54 4.80 7.86 6.57
N GLN A 55 4.42 7.64 5.32
CA GLN A 55 4.51 6.32 4.68
C GLN A 55 5.95 5.75 4.66
N TYR A 56 6.98 6.59 4.54
CA TYR A 56 8.37 6.12 4.62
C TYR A 56 8.70 5.55 6.00
N PHE A 57 8.17 6.15 7.06
CA PHE A 57 8.35 5.64 8.42
C PHE A 57 7.56 4.34 8.66
N ILE A 58 6.37 4.21 8.05
CA ILE A 58 5.61 2.95 8.09
C ILE A 58 6.40 1.82 7.42
N ILE A 59 7.01 2.09 6.26
CA ILE A 59 7.84 1.11 5.54
C ILE A 59 9.07 0.74 6.38
N LEU A 60 9.72 1.72 7.00
CA LEU A 60 10.87 1.50 7.86
C LEU A 60 10.51 0.65 9.08
N THR A 61 9.39 0.94 9.74
CA THR A 61 8.95 0.19 10.94
C THR A 61 8.39 -1.18 10.62
N ASP A 62 7.80 -1.39 9.43
CA ASP A 62 7.38 -2.72 8.98
C ASP A 62 8.57 -3.61 8.61
N TYR A 63 9.64 -3.04 8.07
CA TYR A 63 10.92 -3.70 7.77
C TYR A 63 10.79 -5.09 7.09
N GLY A 64 9.69 -5.34 6.37
CA GLY A 64 9.40 -6.62 5.76
C GLY A 64 8.93 -7.72 6.74
N PHE A 65 8.61 -7.38 7.98
CA PHE A 65 8.09 -8.32 8.98
C PHE A 65 6.72 -8.87 8.59
N SER A 66 5.96 -8.19 7.78
CA SER A 66 4.74 -8.70 7.15
C SER A 66 4.94 -10.04 6.43
N ILE A 67 6.14 -10.33 5.95
CA ILE A 67 6.51 -11.61 5.29
C ILE A 67 7.43 -12.44 6.18
N SER A 68 8.56 -11.88 6.66
CA SER A 68 9.57 -12.64 7.41
C SER A 68 9.05 -13.16 8.73
N ALA A 69 8.39 -12.33 9.52
CA ALA A 69 7.83 -12.73 10.81
C ALA A 69 6.59 -13.62 10.65
N THR A 70 5.75 -13.39 9.64
CA THR A 70 4.65 -14.28 9.30
C THR A 70 5.15 -15.71 9.07
N LYS A 71 6.23 -15.86 8.28
CA LYS A 71 6.88 -17.16 8.04
C LYS A 71 7.42 -17.77 9.33
N GLU A 72 8.13 -16.99 10.15
CA GLU A 72 8.69 -17.48 11.41
C GLU A 72 7.59 -17.99 12.36
N ILE A 73 6.51 -17.21 12.55
CA ILE A 73 5.36 -17.63 13.38
C ILE A 73 4.69 -18.88 12.82
N SER A 74 4.48 -18.96 11.52
CA SER A 74 3.83 -20.14 10.91
C SER A 74 4.61 -21.45 11.12
N LEU A 75 5.94 -21.36 11.17
CA LEU A 75 6.83 -22.51 11.39
C LEU A 75 6.89 -22.95 12.86
N CYS A 76 6.62 -22.05 13.81
CA CYS A 76 6.72 -22.35 15.23
C CYS A 76 5.38 -22.28 15.98
N ARG A 77 4.26 -22.22 15.26
CA ARG A 77 2.92 -21.97 15.82
C ARG A 77 2.49 -22.96 16.91
N ASP A 78 2.99 -24.19 16.82
CA ASP A 78 2.66 -25.26 17.78
C ASP A 78 3.55 -25.24 19.04
N GLU A 79 4.61 -24.37 19.06
CA GLU A 79 5.55 -24.24 20.16
C GLU A 79 5.43 -22.86 20.82
N HIS A 80 4.56 -22.75 21.83
CA HIS A 80 4.23 -21.49 22.48
C HIS A 80 5.46 -20.66 22.92
N ALA A 81 6.49 -21.28 23.46
CA ALA A 81 7.71 -20.58 23.90
C ALA A 81 8.45 -19.93 22.72
N LYS A 82 8.52 -20.60 21.57
CA LYS A 82 9.14 -20.04 20.34
C LYS A 82 8.29 -18.92 19.76
N VAL A 83 6.96 -19.05 19.79
CA VAL A 83 6.03 -17.99 19.39
C VAL A 83 6.22 -16.74 20.23
N CYS A 84 6.28 -16.86 21.58
CA CYS A 84 6.53 -15.74 22.46
C CYS A 84 7.88 -15.07 22.20
N LYS A 85 8.93 -15.86 21.92
CA LYS A 85 10.26 -15.33 21.61
C LYS A 85 10.28 -14.61 20.25
N ALA A 86 9.69 -15.18 19.21
CA ALA A 86 9.59 -14.56 17.89
C ALA A 86 8.79 -13.25 17.97
N PHE A 87 7.61 -13.28 18.61
CA PHE A 87 6.79 -12.10 18.85
C PHE A 87 7.56 -10.98 19.56
N SER A 88 8.22 -11.31 20.67
CA SER A 88 9.00 -10.35 21.44
C SER A 88 10.15 -9.76 20.63
N SER A 89 10.85 -10.59 19.85
CA SER A 89 11.97 -10.14 19.01
C SER A 89 11.51 -9.16 17.94
N VAL A 90 10.45 -9.46 17.22
CA VAL A 90 9.91 -8.60 16.16
C VAL A 90 9.37 -7.29 16.76
N MET A 91 8.59 -7.36 17.84
CA MET A 91 8.03 -6.17 18.50
C MET A 91 9.12 -5.26 19.06
N THR A 92 10.19 -5.82 19.65
CA THR A 92 11.33 -5.03 20.13
C THR A 92 11.97 -4.24 18.96
N VAL A 93 12.18 -4.88 17.80
CA VAL A 93 12.75 -4.19 16.62
C VAL A 93 11.80 -3.13 16.12
N LYS A 94 10.50 -3.43 15.96
CA LYS A 94 9.50 -2.46 15.47
C LYS A 94 9.40 -1.23 16.37
N ILE A 95 9.43 -1.41 17.70
CA ILE A 95 9.42 -0.31 18.67
C ILE A 95 10.71 0.54 18.54
N ALA A 96 11.88 -0.09 18.43
CA ALA A 96 13.14 0.62 18.25
C ALA A 96 13.16 1.43 16.94
N LEU A 97 12.66 0.85 15.84
CA LEU A 97 12.55 1.55 14.55
C LEU A 97 11.51 2.68 14.58
N ALA A 98 10.41 2.53 15.33
CA ALA A 98 9.44 3.60 15.51
C ALA A 98 10.02 4.77 16.32
N PHE A 99 10.81 4.49 17.36
CA PHE A 99 11.52 5.51 18.10
C PHE A 99 12.56 6.24 17.24
N LEU A 100 13.35 5.50 16.46
CA LEU A 100 14.27 6.08 15.47
C LEU A 100 13.52 6.96 14.45
N SER A 101 12.37 6.49 13.96
CA SER A 101 11.52 7.25 13.03
C SER A 101 11.01 8.55 13.65
N LEU A 102 10.64 8.53 14.94
CA LEU A 102 10.21 9.73 15.67
C LEU A 102 11.34 10.75 15.80
N LEU A 103 12.55 10.29 16.10
CA LEU A 103 13.73 11.17 16.16
C LEU A 103 14.02 11.81 14.80
N ILE A 104 14.00 11.01 13.72
CA ILE A 104 14.19 11.52 12.35
C ILE A 104 13.11 12.54 12.00
N LEU A 105 11.83 12.25 12.30
CA LEU A 105 10.73 13.20 12.10
C LEU A 105 11.00 14.52 12.84
N GLY A 106 11.36 14.45 14.12
CA GLY A 106 11.68 15.63 14.93
C GLY A 106 12.81 16.48 14.33
N ILE A 107 13.88 15.84 13.89
CA ILE A 107 15.01 16.51 13.22
C ILE A 107 14.53 17.21 11.93
N ILE A 108 13.80 16.51 11.07
CA ILE A 108 13.32 17.06 9.79
C ILE A 108 12.37 18.25 10.04
N VAL A 109 11.41 18.10 10.96
CA VAL A 109 10.45 19.16 11.30
C VAL A 109 11.16 20.37 11.91
N TYR A 110 12.20 20.18 12.70
CA TYR A 110 12.93 21.27 13.32
C TYR A 110 13.80 22.05 12.31
N PHE A 111 14.55 21.35 11.45
CA PHE A 111 15.54 21.99 10.57
C PHE A 111 14.99 22.44 9.23
N ILE A 112 13.92 21.83 8.70
CA ILE A 112 13.42 22.15 7.37
C ILE A 112 12.22 23.08 7.46
N PRO A 113 12.29 24.35 6.99
CA PRO A 113 11.22 25.35 7.13
C PRO A 113 9.86 24.88 6.60
N LYS A 114 9.86 24.15 5.49
CA LYS A 114 8.63 23.61 4.89
C LYS A 114 7.84 22.70 5.82
N PHE A 115 8.52 21.87 6.62
CA PHE A 115 7.89 20.99 7.59
C PHE A 115 7.59 21.71 8.91
N ARG A 116 8.43 22.69 9.26
CA ARG A 116 8.27 23.46 10.48
C ARG A 116 6.99 24.31 10.48
N ASN A 117 6.61 24.89 9.35
CA ASN A 117 5.43 25.76 9.26
C ASN A 117 4.12 25.01 9.59
N ASP A 118 4.02 23.75 9.17
CA ASP A 118 2.83 22.91 9.39
C ASP A 118 3.14 21.69 10.29
N TRP A 119 4.06 21.86 11.26
CA TRP A 119 4.63 20.78 12.08
C TRP A 119 3.56 19.88 12.72
N LEU A 120 2.44 20.48 13.13
CA LEU A 120 1.36 19.77 13.83
C LEU A 120 0.74 18.68 12.94
N VAL A 121 0.60 18.92 11.63
CA VAL A 121 0.06 17.92 10.69
C VAL A 121 0.96 16.68 10.65
N TYR A 122 2.28 16.85 10.64
CA TYR A 122 3.23 15.73 10.59
C TYR A 122 3.28 14.94 11.90
N VAL A 123 3.27 15.65 13.03
CA VAL A 123 3.24 15.03 14.36
C VAL A 123 1.94 14.27 14.56
N LEU A 124 0.80 14.85 14.23
CA LEU A 124 -0.49 14.16 14.30
C LEU A 124 -0.54 12.96 13.36
N SER A 125 0.00 13.07 12.14
CA SER A 125 0.05 11.94 11.19
C SER A 125 0.96 10.81 11.65
N PHE A 126 1.98 11.10 12.48
CA PHE A 126 2.91 10.09 12.98
C PHE A 126 2.25 9.09 13.92
N GLY A 127 1.14 9.44 14.55
CA GLY A 127 0.35 8.48 15.33
C GLY A 127 -0.09 7.26 14.53
N ALA A 128 -0.27 7.40 13.20
CA ALA A 128 -0.53 6.27 12.31
C ALA A 128 0.68 5.31 12.21
N VAL A 129 1.93 5.82 12.28
CA VAL A 129 3.15 4.98 12.34
C VAL A 129 3.15 4.16 13.62
N VAL A 130 2.85 4.81 14.76
CA VAL A 130 2.82 4.12 16.05
C VAL A 130 1.74 3.05 16.06
N GLY A 131 0.52 3.38 15.59
CA GLY A 131 -0.58 2.40 15.51
C GLY A 131 -0.25 1.21 14.61
N ASN A 132 0.34 1.46 13.42
CA ASN A 132 0.79 0.40 12.52
C ASN A 132 1.94 -0.45 13.12
N THR A 133 2.84 0.18 13.86
CA THR A 133 3.93 -0.52 14.57
C THR A 133 3.39 -1.50 15.60
N ILE A 134 2.37 -1.08 16.35
CA ILE A 134 1.74 -1.88 17.40
C ILE A 134 0.84 -2.98 16.81
N PHE A 135 0.16 -2.74 15.68
CA PHE A 135 -0.78 -3.70 15.10
C PHE A 135 -0.08 -4.95 14.56
N PRO A 136 -0.32 -6.16 15.15
CA PRO A 136 0.44 -7.36 14.84
C PRO A 136 -0.15 -8.15 13.66
N VAL A 137 -0.25 -7.55 12.47
CA VAL A 137 -0.79 -8.19 11.25
C VAL A 137 -0.08 -9.51 10.95
N TRP A 138 1.26 -9.50 10.99
CA TRP A 138 2.11 -10.64 10.71
C TRP A 138 1.87 -11.82 11.67
N PHE A 139 1.49 -11.55 12.92
CA PHE A 139 1.16 -12.57 13.92
C PHE A 139 -0.14 -13.28 13.56
N PHE A 140 -1.19 -12.53 13.24
CA PHE A 140 -2.48 -13.10 12.84
C PHE A 140 -2.40 -13.85 11.51
N GLN A 141 -1.56 -13.39 10.57
CA GLN A 141 -1.28 -14.10 9.33
C GLN A 141 -0.53 -15.41 9.59
N GLY A 142 0.52 -15.39 10.41
CA GLY A 142 1.30 -16.56 10.77
C GLY A 142 0.53 -17.63 11.55
N THR A 143 -0.44 -17.21 12.37
CA THR A 143 -1.35 -18.11 13.09
C THR A 143 -2.59 -18.51 12.28
N GLU A 144 -2.72 -18.07 11.02
CA GLU A 144 -3.88 -18.31 10.14
C GLU A 144 -5.21 -17.78 10.70
N LYS A 145 -5.18 -16.73 11.52
CA LYS A 145 -6.33 -16.08 12.15
C LYS A 145 -6.64 -14.72 11.51
N MET A 146 -6.72 -14.69 10.18
CA MET A 146 -6.89 -13.45 9.39
C MET A 146 -8.20 -12.71 9.67
N ARG A 147 -9.20 -13.39 10.24
CA ARG A 147 -10.45 -12.77 10.62
C ARG A 147 -10.27 -11.59 11.58
N TYR A 148 -9.32 -11.69 12.54
CA TYR A 148 -9.04 -10.57 13.44
C TYR A 148 -8.53 -9.33 12.72
N ILE A 149 -7.73 -9.51 11.67
CA ILE A 149 -7.27 -8.40 10.83
C ILE A 149 -8.48 -7.74 10.14
N ALA A 150 -9.36 -8.57 9.56
CA ALA A 150 -10.55 -8.07 8.87
C ALA A 150 -11.47 -7.31 9.83
N ASP A 151 -11.87 -7.94 10.94
CA ASP A 151 -12.82 -7.37 11.89
C ASP A 151 -12.31 -6.02 12.45
N ILE A 152 -11.04 -5.97 12.89
CA ILE A 152 -10.44 -4.75 13.46
C ILE A 152 -10.34 -3.63 12.42
N ASN A 153 -9.87 -3.92 11.20
CA ASN A 153 -9.73 -2.89 10.17
C ASN A 153 -11.08 -2.40 9.64
N ILE A 154 -12.10 -3.28 9.54
CA ILE A 154 -13.45 -2.90 9.15
C ILE A 154 -14.04 -1.93 10.18
N ILE A 155 -13.98 -2.28 11.46
CA ILE A 155 -14.49 -1.43 12.53
C ILE A 155 -13.71 -0.12 12.58
N GLY A 156 -12.38 -0.17 12.49
CA GLY A 156 -11.54 1.03 12.44
C GLY A 156 -11.90 1.94 11.26
N GLY A 157 -12.08 1.37 10.07
CA GLY A 157 -12.50 2.13 8.89
C GLY A 157 -13.85 2.81 9.04
N ILE A 158 -14.83 2.12 9.62
CA ILE A 158 -16.16 2.68 9.91
C ILE A 158 -16.03 3.83 10.93
N ILE A 159 -15.25 3.65 12.01
CA ILE A 159 -15.03 4.69 13.01
C ILE A 159 -14.39 5.93 12.37
N VAL A 160 -13.36 5.75 11.50
CA VAL A 160 -12.75 6.86 10.75
C VAL A 160 -13.82 7.59 9.92
N ALA A 161 -14.64 6.85 9.17
CA ALA A 161 -15.69 7.45 8.34
C ALA A 161 -16.67 8.26 9.18
N VAL A 162 -17.20 7.67 10.25
CA VAL A 162 -18.16 8.32 11.15
C VAL A 162 -17.56 9.60 11.74
N PHE A 163 -16.36 9.55 12.28
CA PHE A 163 -15.75 10.72 12.91
C PHE A 163 -15.37 11.79 11.89
N ILE A 164 -14.94 11.44 10.69
CA ILE A 164 -14.69 12.41 9.62
C ILE A 164 -15.99 13.13 9.26
N PHE A 165 -17.09 12.42 9.04
CA PHE A 165 -18.38 13.06 8.69
C PHE A 165 -18.99 13.88 9.83
N LEU A 166 -18.73 13.50 11.09
CA LEU A 166 -19.26 14.24 12.24
C LEU A 166 -18.47 15.50 12.55
N PHE A 167 -17.14 15.43 12.50
CA PHE A 167 -16.28 16.49 13.05
C PHE A 167 -15.59 17.36 12.00
N VAL A 168 -15.36 16.87 10.78
CA VAL A 168 -14.69 17.64 9.72
C VAL A 168 -15.75 18.29 8.85
N ARG A 169 -16.06 19.57 9.11
CA ARG A 169 -17.14 20.31 8.43
C ARG A 169 -16.65 21.52 7.64
N GLY A 170 -15.41 21.94 7.82
CA GLY A 170 -14.85 23.13 7.17
C GLY A 170 -13.33 23.05 6.99
N PRO A 171 -12.74 24.02 6.27
CA PRO A 171 -11.30 24.05 6.03
C PRO A 171 -10.45 24.16 7.31
N GLN A 172 -10.98 24.77 8.37
CA GLN A 172 -10.30 24.89 9.66
C GLN A 172 -10.13 23.54 10.39
N ASP A 173 -10.98 22.55 10.06
CA ASP A 173 -10.99 21.25 10.72
C ASP A 173 -9.96 20.28 10.14
N TYR A 174 -9.08 20.74 9.24
CA TYR A 174 -8.13 19.89 8.53
C TYR A 174 -7.20 19.09 9.47
N LEU A 175 -6.85 19.62 10.65
CA LEU A 175 -6.03 18.94 11.65
C LEU A 175 -6.73 17.74 12.29
N LEU A 176 -8.06 17.74 12.32
CA LEU A 176 -8.83 16.60 12.84
C LEU A 176 -8.65 15.35 11.95
N VAL A 177 -8.39 15.55 10.66
CA VAL A 177 -8.21 14.41 9.73
C VAL A 177 -7.03 13.53 10.14
N PRO A 178 -5.77 14.01 10.22
CA PRO A 178 -4.66 13.19 10.68
C PRO A 178 -4.82 12.73 12.14
N LEU A 179 -5.45 13.52 12.99
CA LEU A 179 -5.75 13.14 14.38
C LEU A 179 -6.68 11.92 14.44
N ILE A 180 -7.80 11.94 13.71
CA ILE A 180 -8.77 10.84 13.67
C ILE A 180 -8.09 9.55 13.15
N TYR A 181 -7.37 9.64 12.02
CA TYR A 181 -6.64 8.48 11.47
C TYR A 181 -5.64 7.91 12.48
N SER A 182 -4.91 8.76 13.17
CA SER A 182 -3.91 8.35 14.17
C SER A 182 -4.54 7.74 15.41
N CYS A 183 -5.57 8.37 15.97
CA CYS A 183 -6.29 7.81 17.13
C CYS A 183 -6.88 6.45 16.81
N VAL A 184 -7.54 6.30 15.65
CA VAL A 184 -8.13 5.01 15.26
C VAL A 184 -7.03 3.97 15.00
N SER A 185 -5.92 4.36 14.36
CA SER A 185 -4.78 3.45 14.17
C SER A 185 -4.18 2.97 15.50
N LEU A 186 -4.06 3.85 16.49
CA LEU A 186 -3.61 3.49 17.85
C LEU A 186 -4.61 2.53 18.54
N ILE A 187 -5.90 2.84 18.49
CA ILE A 187 -6.95 2.01 19.09
C ILE A 187 -6.96 0.61 18.45
N THR A 188 -6.91 0.53 17.12
CA THR A 188 -6.87 -0.75 16.40
C THR A 188 -5.59 -1.53 16.69
N GLY A 189 -4.44 -0.83 16.81
CA GLY A 189 -3.17 -1.43 17.21
C GLY A 189 -3.23 -2.02 18.61
N LEU A 190 -3.72 -1.25 19.58
CA LEU A 190 -3.88 -1.70 20.98
C LEU A 190 -4.90 -2.85 21.10
N TRP A 191 -5.98 -2.80 20.34
CA TRP A 191 -6.95 -3.90 20.29
C TRP A 191 -6.34 -5.18 19.75
N GLY A 192 -5.54 -5.07 18.66
CA GLY A 192 -4.77 -6.21 18.15
C GLY A 192 -3.84 -6.82 19.19
N GLN A 193 -3.09 -5.99 19.93
CA GLN A 193 -2.22 -6.43 21.04
C GLN A 193 -3.01 -7.09 22.16
N TYR A 194 -4.13 -6.51 22.56
CA TYR A 194 -5.00 -7.09 23.58
C TYR A 194 -5.42 -8.53 23.23
N ILE A 195 -5.79 -8.76 21.95
CA ILE A 195 -6.14 -10.11 21.48
C ILE A 195 -4.95 -11.05 21.56
N VAL A 196 -3.75 -10.62 21.15
CA VAL A 196 -2.52 -11.44 21.23
C VAL A 196 -2.21 -11.83 22.67
N PHE A 197 -2.24 -10.88 23.60
CA PHE A 197 -1.93 -11.16 24.99
C PHE A 197 -3.00 -12.00 25.69
N ARG A 198 -4.29 -11.71 25.48
CA ARG A 198 -5.38 -12.39 26.20
C ARG A 198 -5.78 -13.72 25.59
N ARG A 199 -5.96 -13.79 24.24
CA ARG A 199 -6.45 -15.01 23.58
C ARG A 199 -5.34 -16.00 23.24
N PHE A 200 -4.19 -15.47 22.81
CA PHE A 200 -3.05 -16.34 22.47
C PHE A 200 -2.06 -16.48 23.63
N ARG A 201 -2.28 -15.78 24.76
CA ARG A 201 -1.45 -15.83 25.97
C ARG A 201 0.04 -15.58 25.71
N VAL A 202 0.35 -14.83 24.64
CA VAL A 202 1.73 -14.49 24.30
C VAL A 202 2.27 -13.51 25.33
N SER A 203 3.48 -13.76 25.83
CA SER A 203 4.19 -12.85 26.72
C SER A 203 5.20 -12.02 25.94
N PHE A 204 5.29 -10.72 26.28
CA PHE A 204 6.30 -9.84 25.73
C PHE A 204 7.48 -9.69 26.70
N LYS A 205 8.71 -9.91 26.20
CA LYS A 205 9.96 -9.67 26.93
C LYS A 205 10.93 -8.97 26.00
N LEU A 206 11.50 -7.86 26.43
CA LEU A 206 12.53 -7.15 25.68
C LEU A 206 13.66 -8.11 25.31
N GLN A 207 14.10 -8.04 24.05
CA GLN A 207 15.09 -8.96 23.50
C GLN A 207 16.45 -8.29 23.38
N GLY A 208 17.52 -9.07 23.67
CA GLY A 208 18.88 -8.59 23.56
C GLY A 208 19.34 -8.44 22.09
N TYR A 209 20.46 -7.73 21.91
CA TYR A 209 21.05 -7.36 20.62
C TYR A 209 21.17 -8.54 19.62
N LYS A 210 21.55 -9.73 20.07
CA LYS A 210 21.70 -10.93 19.22
C LYS A 210 20.39 -11.30 18.49
N ASN A 211 19.23 -11.21 19.20
CA ASN A 211 17.94 -11.52 18.62
C ASN A 211 17.47 -10.39 17.68
N ILE A 212 17.72 -9.12 18.04
CA ILE A 212 17.45 -7.96 17.19
C ILE A 212 18.20 -8.08 15.86
N ARG A 213 19.52 -8.31 15.90
CA ARG A 213 20.35 -8.45 14.71
C ARG A 213 19.88 -9.60 13.81
N ARG A 214 19.46 -10.73 14.39
CA ARG A 214 18.91 -11.86 13.64
C ARG A 214 17.63 -11.48 12.90
N GLN A 215 16.70 -10.75 13.55
CA GLN A 215 15.46 -10.30 12.92
C GLN A 215 15.72 -9.30 11.80
N LEU A 216 16.61 -8.33 12.00
CA LEU A 216 16.98 -7.39 10.97
C LEU A 216 17.62 -8.09 9.76
N ALA A 217 18.53 -9.04 9.99
CA ALA A 217 19.15 -9.81 8.89
C ALA A 217 18.12 -10.65 8.12
N ALA A 218 17.14 -11.26 8.82
CA ALA A 218 16.10 -12.06 8.18
C ALA A 218 15.09 -11.23 7.36
N GLY A 219 14.87 -9.97 7.75
CA GLY A 219 13.96 -9.05 7.05
C GLY A 219 14.61 -8.23 5.94
N TRP A 220 15.96 -8.16 5.87
CA TRP A 220 16.68 -7.21 5.02
C TRP A 220 16.33 -7.27 3.53
N ASP A 221 16.40 -8.44 2.91
CA ASP A 221 16.13 -8.60 1.48
C ASP A 221 14.68 -8.25 1.13
N ILE A 222 13.76 -8.57 2.05
CA ILE A 222 12.35 -8.26 1.90
C ILE A 222 12.15 -6.75 2.04
N PHE A 223 12.80 -6.14 3.03
CA PHE A 223 12.77 -4.68 3.24
C PHE A 223 13.26 -3.93 2.00
N ILE A 224 14.41 -4.29 1.44
CA ILE A 224 14.94 -3.65 0.22
C ILE A 224 13.95 -3.77 -0.94
N SER A 225 13.33 -4.93 -1.11
CA SER A 225 12.34 -5.14 -2.18
C SER A 225 11.09 -4.26 -2.00
N ILE A 226 10.54 -4.19 -0.78
CA ILE A 226 9.40 -3.37 -0.44
C ILE A 226 9.76 -1.88 -0.53
N ALA A 227 10.92 -1.48 -0.01
CA ALA A 227 11.40 -0.11 -0.08
C ALA A 227 11.60 0.35 -1.52
N ALA A 228 12.14 -0.50 -2.41
CA ALA A 228 12.30 -0.19 -3.82
C ALA A 228 10.97 0.05 -4.53
N ILE A 229 9.94 -0.78 -4.28
CA ILE A 229 8.61 -0.58 -4.85
C ILE A 229 7.99 0.72 -4.35
N ASN A 230 8.04 0.96 -3.03
CA ASN A 230 7.48 2.17 -2.44
C ASN A 230 8.26 3.42 -2.80
N ALA A 231 9.56 3.29 -3.08
CA ALA A 231 10.41 4.40 -3.46
C ALA A 231 9.88 5.16 -4.69
N TYR A 232 9.37 4.48 -5.71
CA TYR A 232 8.81 5.17 -6.87
C TYR A 232 7.28 5.36 -6.80
N THR A 233 6.55 4.60 -5.97
CA THR A 233 5.10 4.78 -5.83
C THR A 233 4.75 5.92 -4.87
N THR A 234 5.32 5.93 -3.67
CA THR A 234 5.04 6.95 -2.64
C THR A 234 5.75 8.28 -2.94
N THR A 235 6.94 8.23 -3.55
CA THR A 235 7.78 9.41 -3.80
C THR A 235 7.13 10.41 -4.75
N ARG A 236 6.20 10.00 -5.61
CA ARG A 236 5.53 10.92 -6.54
C ARG A 236 4.79 12.04 -5.81
N VAL A 237 3.84 11.69 -4.93
CA VAL A 237 3.08 12.69 -4.14
C VAL A 237 4.01 13.47 -3.22
N PHE A 238 4.97 12.80 -2.59
CA PHE A 238 5.97 13.44 -1.74
C PHE A 238 6.80 14.47 -2.52
N THR A 239 7.32 14.13 -3.69
CA THR A 239 8.15 15.04 -4.49
C THR A 239 7.33 16.19 -5.07
N VAL A 240 6.09 15.95 -5.52
CA VAL A 240 5.18 17.05 -5.90
C VAL A 240 4.98 17.99 -4.72
N GLY A 241 4.69 17.46 -3.54
CA GLY A 241 4.57 18.29 -2.33
C GLY A 241 5.85 19.00 -1.96
N LEU A 242 7.01 18.38 -2.13
CA LEU A 242 8.31 18.96 -1.80
C LEU A 242 8.70 20.12 -2.74
N LEU A 243 8.53 19.94 -4.05
CA LEU A 243 8.98 20.89 -5.08
C LEU A 243 7.93 21.91 -5.51
N THR A 244 6.67 21.72 -5.14
CA THR A 244 5.57 22.62 -5.50
C THR A 244 4.87 23.18 -4.24
N ASN A 245 3.59 23.45 -4.34
CA ASN A 245 2.76 23.91 -3.23
C ASN A 245 1.66 22.89 -2.86
N ASN A 246 1.02 23.11 -1.72
CA ASN A 246 0.01 22.20 -1.20
C ASN A 246 -1.19 22.06 -2.14
N THR A 247 -1.62 23.15 -2.82
CA THR A 247 -2.77 23.13 -3.74
C THR A 247 -2.50 22.23 -4.96
N ILE A 248 -1.30 22.33 -5.56
CA ILE A 248 -0.89 21.46 -6.68
C ILE A 248 -0.80 20.02 -6.22
N THR A 249 -0.26 19.79 -5.03
CA THR A 249 -0.21 18.45 -4.42
C THR A 249 -1.62 17.89 -4.23
N GLY A 250 -2.58 18.71 -3.82
CA GLY A 250 -3.97 18.33 -3.70
C GLY A 250 -4.59 17.88 -5.03
N PHE A 251 -4.38 18.66 -6.10
CA PHE A 251 -4.89 18.32 -7.43
C PHE A 251 -4.28 17.03 -7.98
N TYR A 252 -2.98 16.83 -7.80
CA TYR A 252 -2.32 15.61 -8.23
C TYR A 252 -2.74 14.39 -7.40
N SER A 253 -2.77 14.53 -6.07
CA SER A 253 -3.07 13.40 -5.18
C SER A 253 -4.50 12.89 -5.33
N ILE A 254 -5.48 13.77 -5.54
CA ILE A 254 -6.87 13.32 -5.81
C ILE A 254 -6.97 12.61 -7.15
N ALA A 255 -6.29 13.10 -8.19
CA ALA A 255 -6.22 12.42 -9.49
C ALA A 255 -5.59 11.03 -9.38
N GLU A 256 -4.48 10.91 -8.62
CA GLU A 256 -3.82 9.63 -8.36
C GLU A 256 -4.73 8.66 -7.59
N LYS A 257 -5.48 9.14 -6.58
CA LYS A 257 -6.43 8.30 -5.85
C LYS A 257 -7.58 7.79 -6.73
N ILE A 258 -8.09 8.62 -7.66
CA ILE A 258 -9.10 8.20 -8.65
C ILE A 258 -8.49 7.15 -9.60
N ALA A 259 -7.30 7.40 -10.14
CA ALA A 259 -6.61 6.46 -11.03
C ALA A 259 -6.33 5.11 -10.33
N ASN A 260 -5.87 5.14 -9.07
CA ASN A 260 -5.65 3.95 -8.27
C ASN A 260 -6.94 3.16 -8.01
N PHE A 261 -8.07 3.84 -7.78
CA PHE A 261 -9.37 3.17 -7.65
C PHE A 261 -9.75 2.44 -8.94
N CYS A 262 -9.59 3.08 -10.09
CA CYS A 262 -9.86 2.47 -11.40
C CYS A 262 -8.97 1.25 -11.67
N GLN A 263 -7.72 1.26 -11.19
CA GLN A 263 -6.76 0.18 -11.34
C GLN A 263 -7.07 -0.99 -10.39
N THR A 264 -7.29 -0.69 -9.12
CA THR A 264 -7.23 -1.69 -8.04
C THR A 264 -8.50 -2.51 -7.97
N PHE A 265 -9.66 -1.88 -8.11
CA PHE A 265 -10.95 -2.55 -7.95
C PHE A 265 -11.17 -3.76 -8.90
N PRO A 266 -10.90 -3.67 -10.22
CA PRO A 266 -11.05 -4.83 -11.08
C PRO A 266 -9.88 -5.82 -11.02
N LEU A 267 -8.64 -5.35 -10.90
CA LEU A 267 -7.46 -6.21 -11.07
C LEU A 267 -7.09 -7.03 -9.85
N THR A 268 -7.15 -6.45 -8.65
CA THR A 268 -6.71 -7.16 -7.43
C THR A 268 -7.66 -8.28 -7.05
N SER A 269 -8.98 -8.08 -7.17
CA SER A 269 -9.97 -9.09 -6.85
C SER A 269 -9.85 -10.31 -7.78
N PHE A 270 -9.70 -10.07 -9.10
CA PHE A 270 -9.46 -11.13 -10.08
C PHE A 270 -8.12 -11.84 -9.86
N SER A 271 -7.10 -11.09 -9.58
CA SER A 271 -5.74 -11.54 -9.39
C SER A 271 -5.65 -12.53 -8.22
N GLN A 272 -6.20 -12.18 -7.07
CA GLN A 272 -6.13 -12.99 -5.85
C GLN A 272 -6.99 -14.27 -5.95
N ALA A 273 -8.13 -14.21 -6.61
CA ALA A 273 -8.98 -15.38 -6.82
C ALA A 273 -8.32 -16.42 -7.76
N LEU A 274 -7.54 -15.97 -8.72
CA LEU A 274 -6.93 -16.84 -9.74
C LEU A 274 -5.56 -17.37 -9.36
N PHE A 275 -4.82 -16.69 -8.49
CA PHE A 275 -3.45 -17.07 -8.10
C PHE A 275 -3.33 -18.52 -7.59
N PRO A 276 -4.15 -19.02 -6.64
CA PRO A 276 -4.04 -20.39 -6.16
C PRO A 276 -4.32 -21.42 -7.25
N ARG A 277 -5.27 -21.11 -8.14
CA ARG A 277 -5.63 -22.00 -9.25
C ARG A 277 -4.53 -22.05 -10.30
N LEU A 278 -3.95 -20.90 -10.63
CA LEU A 278 -2.84 -20.81 -11.58
C LEU A 278 -1.59 -21.55 -11.06
N SER A 279 -1.28 -21.41 -9.77
CA SER A 279 -0.19 -22.12 -9.11
C SER A 279 -0.36 -23.66 -9.17
N LYS A 280 -1.55 -24.19 -8.87
CA LYS A 280 -1.83 -25.63 -8.98
C LYS A 280 -1.67 -26.15 -10.43
N ILE A 281 -2.14 -25.37 -11.41
CA ILE A 281 -2.01 -25.75 -12.83
C ILE A 281 -0.54 -25.71 -13.26
N PHE A 282 0.23 -24.73 -12.80
CA PHE A 282 1.65 -24.61 -13.14
C PHE A 282 2.45 -25.83 -12.68
N HIS A 283 2.23 -26.34 -11.48
CA HIS A 283 2.88 -27.54 -10.97
C HIS A 283 2.53 -28.82 -11.77
N ARG A 284 1.34 -28.85 -12.41
CA ARG A 284 0.91 -29.99 -13.22
C ARG A 284 1.31 -29.86 -14.70
N ASN A 285 1.19 -28.67 -15.26
CA ASN A 285 1.45 -28.40 -16.67
C ASN A 285 1.80 -26.94 -16.90
N LYS A 286 3.09 -26.65 -17.04
CA LYS A 286 3.62 -25.29 -17.25
C LYS A 286 3.07 -24.62 -18.51
N ILE A 287 2.92 -25.38 -19.60
CA ILE A 287 2.42 -24.85 -20.89
C ILE A 287 0.95 -24.43 -20.77
N LYS A 288 0.13 -25.24 -20.09
CA LYS A 288 -1.28 -24.91 -19.85
C LYS A 288 -1.42 -23.67 -18.96
N ALA A 289 -0.61 -23.56 -17.91
CA ALA A 289 -0.58 -22.39 -17.03
C ALA A 289 -0.21 -21.12 -17.81
N PHE A 290 0.79 -21.19 -18.69
CA PHE A 290 1.21 -20.07 -19.52
C PHE A 290 0.09 -19.63 -20.50
N LYS A 291 -0.58 -20.57 -21.17
CA LYS A 291 -1.72 -20.28 -22.06
C LYS A 291 -2.87 -19.59 -21.31
N ILE A 292 -3.18 -20.06 -20.10
CA ILE A 292 -4.21 -19.45 -19.25
C ILE A 292 -3.80 -18.02 -18.87
N MET A 293 -2.55 -17.82 -18.43
CA MET A 293 -2.04 -16.50 -18.11
C MET A 293 -2.15 -15.54 -19.31
N GLN A 294 -1.76 -15.99 -20.52
CA GLN A 294 -1.88 -15.17 -21.76
C GLN A 294 -3.35 -14.80 -22.03
N ARG A 295 -4.29 -15.75 -21.88
CA ARG A 295 -5.71 -15.48 -22.08
C ARG A 295 -6.25 -14.47 -21.07
N LEU A 296 -5.90 -14.61 -19.80
CA LEU A 296 -6.30 -13.66 -18.76
C LEU A 296 -5.70 -12.27 -18.99
N GLN A 297 -4.44 -12.23 -19.41
CA GLN A 297 -3.76 -10.98 -19.77
C GLN A 297 -4.46 -10.29 -20.96
N GLN A 298 -4.86 -11.04 -21.98
CA GLN A 298 -5.59 -10.49 -23.13
C GLN A 298 -6.97 -9.93 -22.72
N ILE A 299 -7.68 -10.64 -21.83
CA ILE A 299 -8.95 -10.17 -21.27
C ILE A 299 -8.73 -8.85 -20.51
N ALA A 300 -7.69 -8.76 -19.66
CA ALA A 300 -7.38 -7.53 -18.94
C ALA A 300 -7.05 -6.36 -19.87
N ILE A 301 -6.28 -6.62 -20.93
CA ILE A 301 -5.97 -5.61 -21.96
C ILE A 301 -7.26 -5.15 -22.67
N ASN A 302 -8.12 -6.07 -23.08
CA ASN A 302 -9.36 -5.72 -23.79
C ASN A 302 -10.30 -4.90 -22.88
N ILE A 303 -10.44 -5.28 -21.61
CA ILE A 303 -11.22 -4.49 -20.64
C ILE A 303 -10.60 -3.08 -20.48
N ALA A 304 -9.28 -2.99 -20.33
CA ALA A 304 -8.60 -1.70 -20.20
C ALA A 304 -8.78 -0.83 -21.43
N LEU A 305 -8.70 -1.41 -22.66
CA LEU A 305 -8.91 -0.70 -23.93
C LEU A 305 -10.34 -0.18 -24.11
N ILE A 306 -11.34 -0.77 -23.44
CA ILE A 306 -12.72 -0.29 -23.48
C ILE A 306 -12.96 0.71 -22.35
N CYS A 307 -12.60 0.37 -21.12
CA CYS A 307 -12.95 1.17 -19.94
C CYS A 307 -12.11 2.45 -19.82
N LEU A 308 -10.78 2.39 -20.08
CA LEU A 308 -9.92 3.56 -19.86
C LEU A 308 -10.20 4.72 -20.82
N PRO A 309 -10.46 4.51 -22.14
CA PRO A 309 -10.90 5.60 -23.02
C PRO A 309 -12.21 6.24 -22.58
N LEU A 310 -13.17 5.44 -22.09
CA LEU A 310 -14.42 5.99 -21.55
C LEU A 310 -14.14 6.88 -20.34
N ILE A 311 -13.33 6.40 -19.37
CA ILE A 311 -12.93 7.19 -18.20
C ILE A 311 -12.15 8.44 -18.63
N PHE A 312 -11.29 8.34 -19.66
CA PHE A 312 -10.52 9.47 -20.19
C PHE A 312 -11.42 10.56 -20.79
N ILE A 313 -12.43 10.17 -21.59
CA ILE A 313 -13.41 11.09 -22.16
C ILE A 313 -14.22 11.76 -21.05
N PHE A 314 -14.74 10.96 -20.11
CA PHE A 314 -15.56 11.44 -19.01
C PHE A 314 -14.74 11.97 -17.82
N ALA A 315 -13.41 12.09 -17.90
CA ALA A 315 -12.54 12.53 -16.81
C ALA A 315 -12.98 13.88 -16.22
N HIS A 316 -13.44 14.80 -17.05
CA HIS A 316 -13.97 16.11 -16.58
C HIS A 316 -15.22 15.94 -15.72
N VAL A 317 -16.16 15.10 -16.14
CA VAL A 317 -17.39 14.81 -15.38
C VAL A 317 -17.05 14.09 -14.07
N ILE A 318 -16.16 13.10 -14.12
CA ILE A 318 -15.72 12.35 -12.93
C ILE A 318 -15.08 13.30 -11.91
N VAL A 319 -14.17 14.18 -12.34
CA VAL A 319 -13.51 15.14 -11.47
C VAL A 319 -14.53 16.13 -10.90
N ARG A 320 -15.45 16.63 -11.71
CA ARG A 320 -16.53 17.52 -11.22
C ARG A 320 -17.40 16.84 -10.17
N VAL A 321 -17.80 15.57 -10.40
CA VAL A 321 -18.59 14.79 -9.45
C VAL A 321 -17.79 14.46 -8.20
N VAL A 322 -16.51 14.12 -8.29
CA VAL A 322 -15.67 13.75 -7.14
C VAL A 322 -15.27 15.01 -6.35
N CYS A 323 -14.77 16.03 -7.03
CA CYS A 323 -14.18 17.20 -6.37
C CYS A 323 -15.18 18.33 -6.07
N GLY A 324 -16.39 18.29 -6.67
CA GLY A 324 -17.41 19.31 -6.48
C GLY A 324 -17.16 20.62 -7.27
N GLY A 325 -16.23 20.61 -8.22
CA GLY A 325 -15.86 21.78 -9.04
C GLY A 325 -15.01 21.40 -10.25
N ASP A 326 -14.75 22.39 -11.10
CA ASP A 326 -14.00 22.23 -12.34
C ASP A 326 -12.50 22.47 -12.12
N TYR A 327 -11.77 21.42 -11.85
CA TYR A 327 -10.32 21.45 -11.59
C TYR A 327 -9.54 20.90 -12.78
N GLN A 328 -9.22 21.75 -13.77
CA GLN A 328 -8.51 21.37 -15.01
C GLN A 328 -7.17 20.65 -14.74
N LYS A 329 -6.42 21.08 -13.72
CA LYS A 329 -5.16 20.45 -13.33
C LYS A 329 -5.36 19.00 -12.87
N THR A 330 -6.45 18.72 -12.16
CA THR A 330 -6.83 17.36 -11.75
C THR A 330 -7.27 16.52 -12.94
N VAL A 331 -8.06 17.09 -13.86
CA VAL A 331 -8.48 16.41 -15.09
C VAL A 331 -7.28 15.99 -15.95
N LEU A 332 -6.32 16.91 -16.16
CA LEU A 332 -5.11 16.62 -16.91
C LEU A 332 -4.26 15.54 -16.24
N SER A 333 -4.06 15.65 -14.90
CA SER A 333 -3.34 14.63 -14.12
C SER A 333 -4.00 13.26 -14.26
N LEU A 334 -5.33 13.20 -14.12
CA LEU A 334 -6.09 11.96 -14.24
C LEU A 334 -5.92 11.35 -15.64
N ARG A 335 -6.10 12.13 -16.71
CA ARG A 335 -5.93 11.66 -18.08
C ARG A 335 -4.56 11.06 -18.34
N LEU A 336 -3.50 11.70 -17.87
CA LEU A 336 -2.14 11.18 -18.00
C LEU A 336 -1.94 9.90 -17.16
N LEU A 337 -2.43 9.87 -15.93
CA LEU A 337 -2.33 8.69 -15.07
C LEU A 337 -3.11 7.49 -15.60
N LEU A 338 -4.22 7.67 -16.33
CA LEU A 338 -4.94 6.57 -16.97
C LEU A 338 -4.08 5.82 -17.99
N ILE A 339 -3.11 6.49 -18.63
CA ILE A 339 -2.13 5.82 -19.50
C ILE A 339 -1.26 4.85 -18.69
N SER A 340 -0.84 5.24 -17.48
CA SER A 340 -0.08 4.34 -16.60
C SER A 340 -0.93 3.16 -16.12
N VAL A 341 -2.21 3.38 -15.83
CA VAL A 341 -3.16 2.32 -15.48
C VAL A 341 -3.30 1.28 -16.60
N PHE A 342 -3.23 1.71 -17.86
CA PHE A 342 -3.18 0.78 -18.99
C PHE A 342 -1.95 -0.14 -18.92
N PHE A 343 -0.74 0.40 -18.73
CA PHE A 343 0.48 -0.42 -18.64
C PHE A 343 0.44 -1.38 -17.46
N ILE A 344 -0.05 -0.93 -16.29
CA ILE A 344 -0.21 -1.77 -15.11
C ILE A 344 -1.18 -2.91 -15.38
N SER A 345 -2.34 -2.61 -15.99
CA SER A 345 -3.35 -3.61 -16.35
C SER A 345 -2.81 -4.61 -17.37
N ALA A 346 -2.09 -4.10 -18.38
CA ALA A 346 -1.43 -4.90 -19.42
C ALA A 346 -0.23 -5.72 -18.88
N ASN A 347 0.15 -5.59 -17.63
CA ASN A 347 1.26 -6.31 -17.01
C ASN A 347 0.84 -7.22 -15.84
N ALA A 348 -0.34 -7.02 -15.28
CA ALA A 348 -0.77 -7.61 -14.01
C ALA A 348 -0.61 -9.14 -13.94
N PHE A 349 -1.07 -9.86 -14.95
CA PHE A 349 -0.99 -11.33 -14.96
C PHE A 349 0.40 -11.87 -15.30
N ARG A 350 1.26 -11.09 -15.99
CA ARG A 350 2.67 -11.46 -16.20
C ARG A 350 3.46 -11.40 -14.90
N VAL A 351 3.24 -10.36 -14.12
CA VAL A 351 3.84 -10.23 -12.78
C VAL A 351 3.43 -11.41 -11.90
N GLN A 352 2.14 -11.74 -11.87
CA GLN A 352 1.67 -12.92 -11.13
C GLN A 352 2.28 -14.22 -11.61
N PHE A 353 2.44 -14.39 -12.91
CA PHE A 353 3.06 -15.59 -13.46
C PHE A 353 4.52 -15.73 -13.04
N LEU A 354 5.29 -14.63 -12.96
CA LEU A 354 6.66 -14.67 -12.41
C LEU A 354 6.68 -15.19 -10.95
N LEU A 355 5.70 -14.74 -10.14
CA LEU A 355 5.58 -15.20 -8.75
C LEU A 355 5.19 -16.68 -8.66
N VAL A 356 4.27 -17.14 -9.51
CA VAL A 356 3.86 -18.54 -9.60
C VAL A 356 5.02 -19.44 -10.05
N CYS A 357 5.90 -18.95 -10.94
CA CYS A 357 7.11 -19.63 -11.37
C CYS A 357 8.22 -19.67 -10.29
N GLY A 358 8.02 -19.07 -9.12
CA GLY A 358 9.05 -18.95 -8.08
C GLY A 358 10.18 -17.98 -8.42
N LYS A 359 10.02 -17.15 -9.46
CA LYS A 359 11.03 -16.18 -9.92
C LYS A 359 10.93 -14.84 -9.19
N THR A 360 10.73 -14.87 -7.87
CA THR A 360 10.59 -13.68 -7.02
C THR A 360 11.82 -12.76 -7.07
N HIS A 361 13.02 -13.34 -7.21
CA HIS A 361 14.27 -12.57 -7.36
C HIS A 361 14.29 -11.72 -8.65
N ILE A 362 13.70 -12.23 -9.74
CA ILE A 362 13.58 -11.47 -10.99
C ILE A 362 12.61 -10.33 -10.82
N TYR A 363 11.46 -10.60 -10.21
CA TYR A 363 10.46 -9.58 -9.87
C TYR A 363 11.08 -8.46 -9.03
N SER A 364 11.76 -8.80 -7.94
CA SER A 364 12.44 -7.83 -7.08
C SER A 364 13.50 -7.02 -7.85
N ARG A 365 14.33 -7.67 -8.66
CA ARG A 365 15.36 -7.00 -9.47
C ARG A 365 14.77 -5.99 -10.45
N ILE A 366 13.66 -6.31 -11.12
CA ILE A 366 12.96 -5.36 -12.02
C ILE A 366 12.56 -4.10 -11.25
N HIS A 367 11.93 -4.26 -10.08
CA HIS A 367 11.49 -3.12 -9.29
C HIS A 367 12.64 -2.30 -8.71
N VAL A 368 13.75 -2.93 -8.31
CA VAL A 368 14.96 -2.23 -7.84
C VAL A 368 15.59 -1.40 -8.97
N ILE A 369 15.73 -1.97 -10.18
CA ILE A 369 16.24 -1.25 -11.33
C ILE A 369 15.34 -0.07 -11.67
N MET A 370 14.02 -0.30 -11.67
CA MET A 370 13.06 0.77 -11.96
C MET A 370 12.97 1.82 -10.85
N ALA A 371 13.28 1.49 -9.60
CA ALA A 371 13.45 2.47 -8.54
C ALA A 371 14.69 3.34 -8.75
N MET A 372 15.83 2.73 -9.09
CA MET A 372 17.08 3.46 -9.34
C MET A 372 16.98 4.45 -10.52
N VAL A 373 16.27 4.06 -11.58
CA VAL A 373 16.05 4.94 -12.75
C VAL A 373 14.88 5.89 -12.49
N GLY A 374 13.82 5.40 -11.87
CA GLY A 374 12.58 6.13 -11.68
C GLY A 374 12.68 7.28 -10.67
N LEU A 375 13.46 7.13 -9.59
CA LEU A 375 13.61 8.21 -8.60
C LEU A 375 14.23 9.47 -9.20
N PRO A 376 15.40 9.43 -9.89
CA PRO A 376 15.92 10.61 -10.58
C PRO A 376 14.95 11.16 -11.63
N LEU A 377 14.28 10.28 -12.38
CA LEU A 377 13.31 10.69 -13.40
C LEU A 377 12.10 11.43 -12.78
N ILE A 378 11.56 10.95 -11.66
CA ILE A 378 10.48 11.62 -10.91
C ILE A 378 10.93 13.02 -10.52
N PHE A 379 12.12 13.14 -9.92
CA PHE A 379 12.63 14.41 -9.44
C PHE A 379 12.84 15.41 -10.59
N LEU A 380 13.51 14.99 -11.66
CA LEU A 380 13.79 15.83 -12.84
C LEU A 380 12.51 16.29 -13.53
N LEU A 381 11.57 15.37 -13.78
CA LEU A 381 10.35 15.72 -14.48
C LEU A 381 9.41 16.59 -13.62
N ILE A 382 9.35 16.37 -12.31
CA ILE A 382 8.55 17.24 -11.42
C ILE A 382 9.19 18.62 -11.32
N TYR A 383 10.52 18.71 -11.25
CA TYR A 383 11.20 19.98 -11.24
C TYR A 383 10.92 20.80 -12.53
N ALA A 384 10.94 20.13 -13.70
CA ALA A 384 10.73 20.78 -14.99
C ALA A 384 9.23 21.06 -15.28
N PHE A 385 8.34 20.13 -14.97
CA PHE A 385 6.94 20.15 -15.41
C PHE A 385 5.91 20.06 -14.27
N SER A 386 6.34 20.19 -13.00
CA SER A 386 5.44 20.17 -11.85
C SER A 386 4.61 18.88 -11.80
N TYR A 387 3.30 18.96 -11.51
CA TYR A 387 2.38 17.83 -11.42
C TYR A 387 2.25 17.02 -12.73
N VAL A 388 2.42 17.67 -13.88
CA VAL A 388 2.43 16.99 -15.17
C VAL A 388 3.64 16.05 -15.26
N GLY A 389 4.80 16.55 -14.79
CA GLY A 389 6.02 15.75 -14.71
C GLY A 389 5.86 14.49 -13.84
N ALA A 390 5.12 14.59 -12.73
CA ALA A 390 4.81 13.42 -11.90
C ALA A 390 3.99 12.37 -12.64
N ALA A 391 2.98 12.78 -13.39
CA ALA A 391 2.15 11.89 -14.19
C ALA A 391 2.94 11.24 -15.33
N VAL A 392 3.75 12.02 -16.05
CA VAL A 392 4.62 11.52 -17.13
C VAL A 392 5.67 10.55 -16.60
N ALA A 393 6.32 10.87 -15.47
CA ALA A 393 7.26 9.95 -14.82
C ALA A 393 6.60 8.61 -14.48
N THR A 394 5.36 8.66 -13.96
CA THR A 394 4.58 7.46 -13.66
C THR A 394 4.37 6.61 -14.91
N VAL A 395 3.94 7.22 -16.02
CA VAL A 395 3.76 6.53 -17.31
C VAL A 395 5.06 5.90 -17.79
N ALA A 396 6.17 6.63 -17.74
CA ALA A 396 7.48 6.14 -18.19
C ALA A 396 7.97 4.95 -17.34
N ILE A 397 7.81 5.01 -16.02
CA ILE A 397 8.19 3.93 -15.11
C ILE A 397 7.35 2.67 -15.38
N GLU A 398 6.03 2.81 -15.47
CA GLU A 398 5.14 1.67 -15.70
C GLU A 398 5.31 1.04 -17.09
N ALA A 399 5.57 1.87 -18.10
CA ALA A 399 5.94 1.40 -19.44
C ALA A 399 7.28 0.63 -19.42
N GLY A 400 8.26 1.10 -18.65
CA GLY A 400 9.53 0.42 -18.44
C GLY A 400 9.36 -0.94 -17.75
N ILE A 401 8.58 -1.00 -16.67
CA ILE A 401 8.25 -2.25 -15.96
C ILE A 401 7.53 -3.22 -16.91
N PHE A 402 6.54 -2.73 -17.66
CA PHE A 402 5.81 -3.53 -18.67
C PHE A 402 6.77 -4.13 -19.70
N THR A 403 7.65 -3.32 -20.26
CA THR A 403 8.60 -3.73 -21.30
C THR A 403 9.57 -4.79 -20.80
N ILE A 404 10.21 -4.56 -19.64
CA ILE A 404 11.17 -5.51 -19.06
C ILE A 404 10.46 -6.82 -18.70
N THR A 405 9.28 -6.75 -18.09
CA THR A 405 8.50 -7.94 -17.68
C THR A 405 8.05 -8.72 -18.92
N TYR A 406 7.63 -8.05 -20.00
CA TYR A 406 7.23 -8.67 -21.26
C TYR A 406 8.36 -9.53 -21.85
N PHE A 407 9.57 -8.96 -21.99
CA PHE A 407 10.71 -9.69 -22.54
C PHE A 407 11.18 -10.81 -21.60
N THR A 408 11.13 -10.59 -20.29
CA THR A 408 11.51 -11.60 -19.30
C THR A 408 10.58 -12.81 -19.36
N VAL A 409 9.27 -12.61 -19.37
CA VAL A 409 8.30 -13.72 -19.44
C VAL A 409 8.36 -14.43 -20.77
N ARG A 410 8.65 -13.72 -21.86
CA ARG A 410 8.84 -14.33 -23.20
C ARG A 410 10.07 -15.25 -23.24
N ARG A 411 11.18 -14.86 -22.59
CA ARG A 411 12.37 -15.72 -22.48
C ARG A 411 12.11 -16.98 -21.68
N LEU A 412 11.36 -16.87 -20.57
CA LEU A 412 11.00 -18.03 -19.74
C LEU A 412 10.09 -19.06 -20.44
N ARG A 413 9.47 -18.71 -21.59
CA ARG A 413 8.68 -19.62 -22.40
C ARG A 413 9.56 -20.67 -23.12
N PHE A 414 10.80 -20.30 -23.43
CA PHE A 414 11.71 -21.12 -24.24
C PHE A 414 12.79 -21.84 -23.41
N SER A 415 12.82 -21.63 -22.09
CA SER A 415 13.62 -22.37 -21.11
C SER A 415 12.73 -23.28 -20.25
#